data_d8b6c8cd671fc5ffb7051d3c261da28a
#
_entry.id   d8b6c8cd671fc5ffb7051d3c261da28a
#
_cell.length_a   1.000
_cell.length_b   1.000
_cell.length_c   1.000
_cell.angle_alpha   90.00
_cell.angle_beta   90.00
_cell.angle_gamma   90.00
#
_symmetry.space_group_name_H-M   'P 1'
#
loop_
_entity.id
_entity.type
_entity.pdbx_description
1 polymer ?
#
loop_
_entity_poly.entity_id
_entity_poly.type
_entity_poly.pdbx_seq_one_letter_code
_entity_poly.pdbx_strand_id
1 'polypeptide(L)'
;LKQAVVDSYTRCGWDVQNSIWIPGICDHKYPVFADVLEILPEIINTSDYSSDSKGDYKGALLTRVQSMTVGINGLIFKNSLGIEDSLLFDSNVIVDLSELGSDEAIALIMGVLIMKLNEYRKAQRKENSRMVLNSQLNHVTVLEEAHNLLKRTSKDQNQEGANMVGKSVEMISNSIKEMRTYGEGFIIIDQSPMAVDSSAIENTSTKIIMNTPAKEACEELGSALSLSNEQT
;
A
#
# COMPACT_ATOMS: atom_id res chain seq x y z
N LEU A 1 -7.59 14.60 6.92
CA LEU A 1 -7.39 13.20 7.22
C LEU A 1 -6.12 12.95 8.05
N LYS A 2 -4.92 13.46 7.63
CA LYS A 2 -3.67 13.25 8.39
C LYS A 2 -3.80 13.67 9.86
N GLN A 3 -4.40 14.84 10.13
CA GLN A 3 -4.62 15.31 11.49
C GLN A 3 -5.54 14.37 12.26
N ALA A 4 -6.62 13.87 11.63
CA ALA A 4 -7.54 12.92 12.28
C ALA A 4 -6.83 11.62 12.69
N VAL A 5 -5.90 11.14 11.89
CA VAL A 5 -5.07 9.97 12.26
C VAL A 5 -4.18 10.30 13.45
N VAL A 6 -3.50 11.44 13.48
CA VAL A 6 -2.64 11.84 14.60
C VAL A 6 -3.46 12.00 15.90
N ASP A 7 -4.61 12.63 15.81
CA ASP A 7 -5.48 12.85 16.98
C ASP A 7 -6.09 11.53 17.49
N SER A 8 -6.37 10.57 16.61
CA SER A 8 -6.82 9.24 17.05
C SER A 8 -5.74 8.48 17.82
N TYR A 9 -4.46 8.59 17.42
CA TYR A 9 -3.35 8.08 18.24
C TYR A 9 -3.30 8.72 19.62
N THR A 10 -3.45 10.04 19.68
CA THR A 10 -3.44 10.77 20.96
C THR A 10 -4.61 10.35 21.84
N ARG A 11 -5.81 10.17 21.27
CA ARG A 11 -6.99 9.65 22.01
C ARG A 11 -6.79 8.22 22.52
N CYS A 12 -6.03 7.39 21.79
CA CYS A 12 -5.65 6.04 22.23
C CYS A 12 -4.48 6.01 23.22
N GLY A 13 -4.04 7.16 23.71
CA GLY A 13 -3.01 7.26 24.76
C GLY A 13 -1.59 7.36 24.26
N TRP A 14 -1.38 7.68 22.98
CA TRP A 14 -0.05 7.90 22.45
C TRP A 14 0.42 9.35 22.64
N ASP A 15 1.59 9.51 23.24
CA ASP A 15 2.42 10.69 23.03
C ASP A 15 3.13 10.52 21.68
N VAL A 16 2.54 11.13 20.64
CA VAL A 16 3.03 10.97 19.26
C VAL A 16 4.40 11.60 19.05
N GLN A 17 4.74 12.65 19.83
CA GLN A 17 6.04 13.33 19.72
C GLN A 17 7.19 12.47 20.26
N ASN A 18 6.95 11.80 21.39
CA ASN A 18 7.95 10.96 22.04
C ASN A 18 7.82 9.48 21.69
N SER A 19 6.80 9.11 20.91
CA SER A 19 6.47 7.71 20.55
C SER A 19 6.26 6.81 21.78
N ILE A 20 5.62 7.35 22.84
CA ILE A 20 5.33 6.65 24.08
C ILE A 20 3.83 6.35 24.14
N TRP A 21 3.48 5.12 24.43
CA TRP A 21 2.11 4.72 24.67
C TRP A 21 1.82 4.57 26.15
N ILE A 22 0.70 5.16 26.61
CA ILE A 22 0.20 5.09 27.99
C ILE A 22 -1.03 4.16 27.99
N PRO A 23 -0.93 2.96 28.59
CA PRO A 23 -2.03 2.01 28.60
C PRO A 23 -3.20 2.49 29.48
N GLY A 24 -4.40 2.00 29.18
CA GLY A 24 -5.61 2.22 29.99
C GLY A 24 -6.43 3.47 29.60
N ILE A 25 -6.08 4.18 28.53
CA ILE A 25 -6.85 5.29 28.00
C ILE A 25 -7.86 4.81 26.95
N CYS A 26 -7.50 3.80 26.16
CA CYS A 26 -8.31 3.17 25.14
C CYS A 26 -8.24 1.64 25.30
N ASP A 27 -9.25 0.92 24.82
CA ASP A 27 -9.31 -0.55 24.88
C ASP A 27 -8.28 -1.23 23.96
N HIS A 28 -7.72 -0.48 23.05
CA HIS A 28 -6.73 -0.95 22.08
C HIS A 28 -5.53 0.00 21.99
N LYS A 29 -4.38 -0.56 21.65
CA LYS A 29 -3.11 0.18 21.59
C LYS A 29 -3.04 1.10 20.36
N TYR A 30 -3.45 0.61 19.21
CA TYR A 30 -3.37 1.34 17.94
C TYR A 30 -4.77 1.71 17.46
N PRO A 31 -4.99 2.96 17.02
CA PRO A 31 -6.29 3.39 16.53
C PRO A 31 -6.67 2.62 15.26
N VAL A 32 -7.95 2.36 15.11
CA VAL A 32 -8.57 1.75 13.93
C VAL A 32 -9.33 2.80 13.12
N PHE A 33 -9.83 2.44 11.93
CA PHE A 33 -10.57 3.39 11.08
C PHE A 33 -11.84 3.95 11.76
N ALA A 34 -12.43 3.23 12.71
CA ALA A 34 -13.55 3.73 13.48
C ALA A 34 -13.18 4.94 14.34
N ASP A 35 -12.02 4.93 14.99
CA ASP A 35 -11.53 6.06 15.81
C ASP A 35 -11.28 7.30 14.94
N VAL A 36 -10.74 7.10 13.74
CA VAL A 36 -10.54 8.18 12.78
C VAL A 36 -11.88 8.76 12.32
N LEU A 37 -12.90 7.90 12.09
CA LEU A 37 -14.23 8.30 11.67
C LEU A 37 -14.94 9.16 12.73
N GLU A 38 -14.74 8.88 14.00
CA GLU A 38 -15.31 9.66 15.11
C GLU A 38 -14.72 11.07 15.21
N ILE A 39 -13.43 11.22 14.97
CA ILE A 39 -12.70 12.49 15.09
C ILE A 39 -12.87 13.38 13.87
N LEU A 40 -12.99 12.79 12.70
CA LEU A 40 -12.96 13.50 11.43
C LEU A 40 -13.99 14.65 11.31
N PRO A 41 -15.28 14.49 11.75
CA PRO A 41 -16.25 15.57 11.72
C PRO A 41 -15.85 16.78 12.57
N GLU A 42 -15.25 16.56 13.74
CA GLU A 42 -14.80 17.62 14.64
C GLU A 42 -13.70 18.45 13.98
N ILE A 43 -12.70 17.80 13.40
CA ILE A 43 -11.60 18.46 12.70
C ILE A 43 -12.09 19.28 11.51
N ILE A 44 -13.02 18.73 10.70
CA ILE A 44 -13.58 19.47 9.58
C ILE A 44 -14.35 20.70 10.06
N ASN A 45 -15.15 20.57 11.11
CA ASN A 45 -15.96 21.68 11.64
C ASN A 45 -15.09 22.80 12.23
N THR A 46 -13.99 22.47 12.90
CA THR A 46 -13.07 23.44 13.54
C THR A 46 -12.03 24.02 12.58
N SER A 47 -11.93 23.51 11.35
CA SER A 47 -11.01 24.05 10.33
C SER A 47 -11.43 25.44 9.85
N ASP A 48 -10.49 26.22 9.31
CA ASP A 48 -10.72 27.58 8.77
C ASP A 48 -11.29 27.58 7.33
N TYR A 49 -11.73 26.42 6.82
CA TYR A 49 -12.34 26.35 5.48
C TYR A 49 -13.73 27.03 5.43
N SER A 50 -14.14 27.49 4.25
CA SER A 50 -15.50 27.98 4.01
C SER A 50 -16.55 26.90 4.28
N SER A 51 -17.79 27.31 4.55
CA SER A 51 -18.92 26.39 4.79
C SER A 51 -19.11 25.37 3.65
N ASP A 52 -19.00 25.84 2.41
CA ASP A 52 -19.17 25.02 1.20
C ASP A 52 -18.04 23.99 1.10
N SER A 53 -16.79 24.42 1.26
CA SER A 53 -15.63 23.51 1.28
C SER A 53 -15.72 22.49 2.41
N LYS A 54 -16.22 22.87 3.59
CA LYS A 54 -16.45 21.91 4.71
C LYS A 54 -17.48 20.87 4.33
N GLY A 55 -18.55 21.25 3.62
CA GLY A 55 -19.58 20.34 3.12
C GLY A 55 -18.99 19.31 2.15
N ASP A 56 -18.23 19.76 1.20
CA ASP A 56 -17.57 18.90 0.20
C ASP A 56 -16.55 17.94 0.85
N TYR A 57 -15.69 18.45 1.71
CA TYR A 57 -14.72 17.60 2.44
C TYR A 57 -15.40 16.61 3.38
N LYS A 58 -16.47 17.03 4.06
CA LYS A 58 -17.25 16.15 4.92
C LYS A 58 -17.87 15.01 4.13
N GLY A 59 -18.53 15.32 2.99
CA GLY A 59 -19.09 14.31 2.11
C GLY A 59 -18.03 13.34 1.58
N ALA A 60 -16.95 13.86 1.01
CA ALA A 60 -15.93 13.04 0.37
C ALA A 60 -15.12 12.20 1.37
N LEU A 61 -14.63 12.79 2.47
CA LEU A 61 -13.76 12.10 3.42
C LEU A 61 -14.53 11.15 4.33
N LEU A 62 -15.67 11.58 4.88
CA LEU A 62 -16.48 10.72 5.76
C LEU A 62 -16.98 9.49 5.00
N THR A 63 -17.50 9.65 3.78
CA THR A 63 -18.00 8.52 3.00
C THR A 63 -16.89 7.51 2.72
N ARG A 64 -15.68 7.96 2.39
CA ARG A 64 -14.54 7.08 2.15
C ARG A 64 -14.08 6.34 3.42
N VAL A 65 -13.93 7.04 4.54
CA VAL A 65 -13.54 6.39 5.80
C VAL A 65 -14.65 5.46 6.28
N GLN A 66 -15.92 5.86 6.14
CA GLN A 66 -17.07 5.04 6.51
C GLN A 66 -17.16 3.76 5.68
N SER A 67 -16.87 3.80 4.37
CA SER A 67 -16.87 2.60 3.53
C SER A 67 -15.86 1.55 4.00
N MET A 68 -14.78 1.97 4.66
CA MET A 68 -13.80 1.08 5.27
C MET A 68 -14.27 0.49 6.62
N THR A 69 -15.36 0.99 7.18
CA THR A 69 -15.88 0.54 8.48
C THR A 69 -17.16 -0.30 8.39
N VAL A 70 -17.64 -0.59 7.19
CA VAL A 70 -18.91 -1.29 6.96
C VAL A 70 -18.68 -2.60 6.21
N GLY A 71 -19.53 -3.60 6.47
CA GLY A 71 -19.48 -4.91 5.79
C GLY A 71 -18.18 -5.66 6.06
N ILE A 72 -17.66 -6.36 5.05
CA ILE A 72 -16.41 -7.13 5.12
C ILE A 72 -15.23 -6.22 5.45
N ASN A 73 -15.15 -5.03 4.84
CA ASN A 73 -14.13 -4.05 5.16
C ASN A 73 -14.11 -3.72 6.66
N GLY A 74 -15.30 -3.58 7.28
CA GLY A 74 -15.40 -3.31 8.71
C GLY A 74 -14.84 -4.43 9.59
N LEU A 75 -14.90 -5.68 9.17
CA LEU A 75 -14.29 -6.79 9.90
C LEU A 75 -12.77 -6.71 9.90
N ILE A 76 -12.18 -6.14 8.87
CA ILE A 76 -10.73 -5.99 8.73
C ILE A 76 -10.27 -4.69 9.41
N PHE A 77 -10.84 -3.55 9.02
CA PHE A 77 -10.32 -2.22 9.39
C PHE A 77 -10.79 -1.69 10.74
N LYS A 78 -11.75 -2.36 11.39
CA LYS A 78 -12.14 -2.09 12.80
C LYS A 78 -11.46 -3.02 13.79
N ASN A 79 -10.77 -4.05 13.31
CA ASN A 79 -10.13 -5.03 14.19
C ASN A 79 -8.82 -4.43 14.74
N SER A 80 -8.72 -4.33 16.04
CA SER A 80 -7.51 -3.88 16.73
C SER A 80 -6.49 -5.00 16.95
N LEU A 81 -6.88 -6.25 16.73
CA LEU A 81 -6.00 -7.42 16.82
C LEU A 81 -5.34 -7.64 15.46
N GLY A 82 -4.05 -7.39 15.38
CA GLY A 82 -3.25 -7.67 14.19
C GLY A 82 -2.77 -9.12 14.14
N ILE A 83 -2.44 -9.59 12.94
CA ILE A 83 -1.69 -10.82 12.75
C ILE A 83 -0.23 -10.52 13.11
N GLU A 84 0.43 -11.46 13.80
CA GLU A 84 1.85 -11.35 14.12
C GLU A 84 2.70 -11.32 12.84
N ASP A 85 3.66 -10.40 12.78
CA ASP A 85 4.46 -10.15 11.57
C ASP A 85 5.28 -11.36 11.15
N SER A 86 5.81 -12.12 12.11
CA SER A 86 6.54 -13.36 11.87
C SER A 86 5.66 -14.44 11.23
N LEU A 87 4.40 -14.55 11.66
CA LEU A 87 3.45 -15.49 11.06
C LEU A 87 3.08 -15.06 9.63
N LEU A 88 2.98 -13.77 9.39
CA LEU A 88 2.59 -13.24 8.09
C LEU A 88 3.74 -13.24 7.07
N PHE A 89 4.97 -12.96 7.51
CA PHE A 89 6.10 -12.69 6.60
C PHE A 89 7.25 -13.71 6.64
N ASP A 90 7.26 -14.61 7.62
CA ASP A 90 8.28 -15.67 7.70
C ASP A 90 7.69 -17.08 7.52
N SER A 91 6.40 -17.17 7.17
CA SER A 91 5.69 -18.41 6.88
C SER A 91 5.17 -18.44 5.45
N ASN A 92 4.78 -19.62 4.96
CA ASN A 92 4.07 -19.75 3.70
C ASN A 92 2.60 -19.34 3.89
N VAL A 93 2.24 -18.17 3.41
CA VAL A 93 0.91 -17.58 3.58
C VAL A 93 0.30 -17.23 2.24
N ILE A 94 -1.00 -17.46 2.10
CA ILE A 94 -1.82 -16.96 1.01
C ILE A 94 -2.77 -15.93 1.60
N VAL A 95 -2.74 -14.70 1.08
CA VAL A 95 -3.68 -13.63 1.43
C VAL A 95 -4.69 -13.54 0.31
N ASP A 96 -5.89 -14.06 0.55
CA ASP A 96 -6.99 -13.99 -0.42
C ASP A 96 -7.77 -12.70 -0.23
N LEU A 97 -7.80 -11.87 -1.27
CA LEU A 97 -8.49 -10.57 -1.31
C LEU A 97 -9.72 -10.58 -2.21
N SER A 98 -10.14 -11.73 -2.75
CA SER A 98 -11.23 -11.85 -3.72
C SER A 98 -12.60 -11.43 -3.19
N GLU A 99 -12.82 -11.53 -1.87
CA GLU A 99 -14.07 -11.16 -1.22
C GLU A 99 -14.18 -9.65 -0.89
N LEU A 100 -13.14 -8.87 -1.18
CA LEU A 100 -13.18 -7.42 -0.98
C LEU A 100 -14.00 -6.75 -2.07
N GLY A 101 -14.95 -5.93 -1.64
CA GLY A 101 -15.97 -5.35 -2.53
C GLY A 101 -15.51 -4.20 -3.42
N SER A 102 -14.23 -3.75 -3.36
CA SER A 102 -13.72 -2.67 -4.20
C SER A 102 -12.22 -2.76 -4.45
N ASP A 103 -11.80 -2.31 -5.64
CA ASP A 103 -10.40 -2.21 -6.03
C ASP A 103 -9.61 -1.30 -5.10
N GLU A 104 -10.24 -0.25 -4.55
CA GLU A 104 -9.60 0.66 -3.59
C GLU A 104 -9.26 -0.05 -2.27
N ALA A 105 -10.14 -0.94 -1.79
CA ALA A 105 -9.88 -1.72 -0.59
C ALA A 105 -8.76 -2.75 -0.83
N ILE A 106 -8.76 -3.40 -1.99
CA ILE A 106 -7.69 -4.32 -2.42
C ILE A 106 -6.35 -3.57 -2.47
N ALA A 107 -6.30 -2.44 -3.18
CA ALA A 107 -5.10 -1.62 -3.30
C ALA A 107 -4.58 -1.14 -1.93
N LEU A 108 -5.48 -0.73 -1.04
CA LEU A 108 -5.12 -0.29 0.31
C LEU A 108 -4.49 -1.44 1.12
N ILE A 109 -5.11 -2.62 1.13
CA ILE A 109 -4.58 -3.76 1.89
C ILE A 109 -3.25 -4.22 1.30
N MET A 110 -3.14 -4.37 -0.01
CA MET A 110 -1.88 -4.71 -0.67
C MET A 110 -0.79 -3.70 -0.32
N GLY A 111 -1.10 -2.39 -0.38
CA GLY A 111 -0.18 -1.32 -0.03
C GLY A 111 0.29 -1.38 1.43
N VAL A 112 -0.64 -1.59 2.36
CA VAL A 112 -0.32 -1.73 3.80
C VAL A 112 0.54 -2.96 4.04
N LEU A 113 0.26 -4.10 3.39
CA LEU A 113 1.06 -5.32 3.52
C LEU A 113 2.50 -5.12 3.02
N ILE A 114 2.69 -4.47 1.88
CA ILE A 114 4.03 -4.18 1.34
C ILE A 114 4.80 -3.20 2.25
N MET A 115 4.14 -2.16 2.75
CA MET A 115 4.76 -1.22 3.69
C MET A 115 5.17 -1.93 5.00
N LYS A 116 4.29 -2.75 5.55
CA LYS A 116 4.54 -3.52 6.77
C LYS A 116 5.66 -4.54 6.58
N LEU A 117 5.69 -5.24 5.45
CA LEU A 117 6.79 -6.13 5.09
C LEU A 117 8.13 -5.37 5.04
N ASN A 118 8.16 -4.20 4.41
CA ASN A 118 9.36 -3.38 4.33
C ASN A 118 9.87 -2.96 5.71
N GLU A 119 8.98 -2.49 6.59
CA GLU A 119 9.32 -2.13 7.96
C GLU A 119 9.84 -3.34 8.76
N TYR A 120 9.18 -4.49 8.61
CA TYR A 120 9.59 -5.74 9.26
C TYR A 120 10.99 -6.19 8.81
N ARG A 121 11.25 -6.23 7.50
CA ARG A 121 12.59 -6.58 6.97
C ARG A 121 13.68 -5.59 7.40
N LYS A 122 13.36 -4.29 7.46
CA LYS A 122 14.27 -3.27 7.99
C LYS A 122 14.61 -3.49 9.47
N ALA A 123 13.62 -3.85 10.28
CA ALA A 123 13.82 -4.15 11.70
C ALA A 123 14.70 -5.38 11.87
N GLN A 124 14.39 -6.49 11.20
CA GLN A 124 15.18 -7.72 11.23
C GLN A 124 16.66 -7.46 10.84
N ARG A 125 16.90 -6.63 9.83
CA ARG A 125 18.27 -6.30 9.42
C ARG A 125 19.03 -5.52 10.48
N LYS A 126 18.38 -4.59 11.18
CA LYS A 126 19.02 -3.83 12.26
C LYS A 126 19.42 -4.74 13.42
N GLU A 127 18.58 -5.69 13.77
CA GLU A 127 18.86 -6.68 14.82
C GLU A 127 19.99 -7.63 14.42
N ASN A 128 20.03 -8.05 13.16
CA ASN A 128 21.03 -8.98 12.62
C ASN A 128 22.28 -8.33 12.06
N SER A 129 22.48 -7.03 12.27
CA SER A 129 23.60 -6.24 11.70
C SER A 129 25.01 -6.72 12.10
N ARG A 130 25.13 -7.71 13.00
CA ARG A 130 26.38 -8.43 13.33
C ARG A 130 26.62 -9.69 12.48
N MET A 131 25.63 -10.15 11.72
CA MET A 131 25.79 -11.26 10.78
C MET A 131 26.11 -10.73 9.39
N VAL A 132 27.13 -11.29 8.80
CA VAL A 132 27.65 -11.01 7.46
C VAL A 132 26.51 -10.85 6.45
N LEU A 133 26.58 -9.81 5.66
CA LEU A 133 25.74 -9.50 4.49
C LEU A 133 25.71 -10.69 3.50
N ASN A 134 24.98 -11.72 3.81
CA ASN A 134 24.58 -12.70 2.82
C ASN A 134 23.31 -12.14 2.16
N SER A 135 23.46 -11.65 0.94
CA SER A 135 22.38 -11.29 0.01
C SER A 135 21.64 -12.56 -0.50
N GLN A 136 21.46 -13.53 0.39
CA GLN A 136 20.72 -14.75 0.08
C GLN A 136 19.25 -14.46 0.04
N LEU A 137 18.53 -15.00 -0.93
CA LEU A 137 17.09 -14.98 -1.00
C LEU A 137 16.51 -15.76 0.19
N ASN A 138 15.75 -15.08 1.05
CA ASN A 138 15.15 -15.68 2.24
C ASN A 138 13.65 -15.92 2.08
N HIS A 139 12.98 -15.03 1.35
CA HIS A 139 11.53 -15.07 1.18
C HIS A 139 11.14 -14.51 -0.20
N VAL A 140 9.98 -14.91 -0.70
CA VAL A 140 9.44 -14.43 -1.98
C VAL A 140 7.99 -14.01 -1.78
N THR A 141 7.70 -12.77 -2.11
CA THR A 141 6.35 -12.23 -2.18
C THR A 141 5.84 -12.29 -3.61
N VAL A 142 4.68 -12.93 -3.82
CA VAL A 142 4.00 -13.00 -5.11
C VAL A 142 2.84 -12.02 -5.10
N LEU A 143 2.81 -11.12 -6.07
CA LEU A 143 1.74 -10.14 -6.27
C LEU A 143 0.99 -10.51 -7.53
N GLU A 144 -0.21 -11.05 -7.39
CA GLU A 144 -1.16 -11.29 -8.48
C GLU A 144 -2.03 -10.05 -8.71
N GLU A 145 -2.47 -9.85 -9.96
CA GLU A 145 -3.23 -8.65 -10.38
C GLU A 145 -2.56 -7.35 -9.90
N ALA A 146 -1.27 -7.26 -10.17
CA ALA A 146 -0.40 -6.23 -9.62
C ALA A 146 -0.83 -4.80 -10.00
N HIS A 147 -1.61 -4.64 -11.07
CA HIS A 147 -2.20 -3.36 -11.46
C HIS A 147 -3.12 -2.76 -10.38
N ASN A 148 -3.65 -3.55 -9.45
CA ASN A 148 -4.43 -3.01 -8.32
C ASN A 148 -3.55 -2.15 -7.41
N LEU A 149 -2.29 -2.52 -7.21
CA LEU A 149 -1.33 -1.81 -6.37
C LEU A 149 -0.41 -0.88 -7.17
N LEU A 150 0.05 -1.34 -8.32
CA LEU A 150 1.05 -0.69 -9.17
C LEU A 150 0.40 -0.13 -10.43
N LYS A 151 -0.75 0.51 -10.28
CA LYS A 151 -1.54 1.04 -11.39
C LYS A 151 -0.78 2.13 -12.14
N ARG A 152 -0.75 1.98 -13.46
CA ARG A 152 -0.22 3.02 -14.35
C ARG A 152 -1.00 4.31 -14.19
N THR A 153 -0.31 5.40 -13.92
CA THR A 153 -0.90 6.73 -13.85
C THR A 153 -0.52 7.53 -15.08
N SER A 154 -1.50 8.27 -15.65
CA SER A 154 -1.21 9.21 -16.72
C SER A 154 -0.28 10.32 -16.21
N LYS A 155 0.71 10.70 -17.02
CA LYS A 155 1.66 11.79 -16.72
C LYS A 155 1.03 13.19 -16.86
N ASP A 156 -0.28 13.29 -17.01
CA ASP A 156 -0.98 14.57 -17.10
C ASP A 156 -0.90 15.31 -15.77
N GLN A 157 0.00 16.27 -15.72
CA GLN A 157 0.42 17.03 -14.54
C GLN A 157 -0.66 17.97 -13.97
N ASN A 158 -1.86 18.00 -14.53
CA ASN A 158 -2.87 19.02 -14.22
C ASN A 158 -3.95 18.58 -13.21
N GLN A 159 -3.88 17.37 -12.66
CA GLN A 159 -4.81 16.92 -11.62
C GLN A 159 -4.03 16.53 -10.37
N GLU A 160 -4.23 17.27 -9.27
CA GLU A 160 -3.61 16.98 -7.96
C GLU A 160 -3.82 15.54 -7.49
N GLY A 161 -4.98 14.96 -7.80
CA GLY A 161 -5.30 13.56 -7.48
C GLY A 161 -4.44 12.53 -8.22
N ALA A 162 -4.18 12.75 -9.52
CA ALA A 162 -3.34 11.87 -10.32
C ALA A 162 -1.89 11.87 -9.83
N ASN A 163 -1.39 13.02 -9.38
CA ASN A 163 -0.05 13.18 -8.81
C ASN A 163 0.10 12.42 -7.47
N MET A 164 -0.94 12.36 -6.63
CA MET A 164 -0.89 11.63 -5.36
C MET A 164 -0.85 10.10 -5.57
N VAL A 165 -1.64 9.57 -6.50
CA VAL A 165 -1.63 8.13 -6.82
C VAL A 165 -0.28 7.74 -7.43
N GLY A 166 0.25 8.51 -8.37
CA GLY A 166 1.55 8.25 -8.97
C GLY A 166 2.68 8.25 -7.94
N LYS A 167 2.68 9.17 -6.97
CA LYS A 167 3.65 9.17 -5.87
C LYS A 167 3.53 7.95 -4.96
N SER A 168 2.32 7.46 -4.72
CA SER A 168 2.10 6.25 -3.94
C SER A 168 2.64 5.02 -4.65
N VAL A 169 2.38 4.89 -5.95
CA VAL A 169 2.92 3.80 -6.79
C VAL A 169 4.45 3.85 -6.83
N GLU A 170 5.05 5.03 -7.03
CA GLU A 170 6.49 5.22 -7.00
C GLU A 170 7.10 4.82 -5.64
N MET A 171 6.47 5.21 -4.54
CA MET A 171 6.92 4.86 -3.19
C MET A 171 6.91 3.34 -2.97
N ILE A 172 5.86 2.66 -3.42
CA ILE A 172 5.74 1.20 -3.30
C ILE A 172 6.77 0.51 -4.20
N SER A 173 6.93 0.94 -5.45
CA SER A 173 7.96 0.44 -6.37
C SER A 173 9.36 0.58 -5.78
N ASN A 174 9.67 1.71 -5.17
CA ASN A 174 10.94 1.94 -4.50
C ASN A 174 11.12 1.04 -3.27
N SER A 175 10.05 0.79 -2.51
CA SER A 175 10.07 -0.13 -1.37
C SER A 175 10.35 -1.57 -1.82
N ILE A 176 9.72 -2.04 -2.88
CA ILE A 176 9.97 -3.36 -3.49
C ILE A 176 11.44 -3.49 -3.92
N LYS A 177 11.98 -2.47 -4.58
CA LYS A 177 13.39 -2.44 -4.99
C LYS A 177 14.36 -2.49 -3.81
N GLU A 178 14.06 -1.74 -2.73
CA GLU A 178 14.88 -1.69 -1.53
C GLU A 178 14.91 -3.05 -0.82
N MET A 179 13.76 -3.73 -0.70
CA MET A 179 13.63 -4.99 0.03
C MET A 179 14.47 -6.13 -0.54
N ARG A 180 14.86 -6.05 -1.82
CA ARG A 180 15.82 -6.98 -2.41
C ARG A 180 17.14 -7.02 -1.62
N THR A 181 17.57 -5.89 -1.07
CA THR A 181 18.79 -5.81 -0.25
C THR A 181 18.65 -6.49 1.11
N TYR A 182 17.42 -6.84 1.49
CA TYR A 182 17.09 -7.55 2.73
C TYR A 182 16.81 -9.05 2.50
N GLY A 183 17.03 -9.55 1.27
CA GLY A 183 16.78 -10.95 0.92
C GLY A 183 15.33 -11.24 0.57
N GLU A 184 14.52 -10.22 0.29
CA GLU A 184 13.14 -10.37 -0.19
C GLU A 184 13.11 -10.38 -1.71
N GLY A 185 12.54 -11.42 -2.30
CA GLY A 185 12.27 -11.51 -3.74
C GLY A 185 10.82 -11.14 -4.06
N PHE A 186 10.58 -10.62 -5.26
CA PHE A 186 9.23 -10.31 -5.73
C PHE A 186 8.95 -10.98 -7.07
N ILE A 187 7.78 -11.57 -7.19
CA ILE A 187 7.20 -12.03 -8.43
C ILE A 187 5.94 -11.20 -8.68
N ILE A 188 5.94 -10.42 -9.75
CA ILE A 188 4.84 -9.55 -10.14
C ILE A 188 4.12 -10.21 -11.31
N ILE A 189 2.84 -10.51 -11.13
CA ILE A 189 2.00 -11.20 -12.12
C ILE A 189 0.87 -10.26 -12.53
N ASP A 190 0.71 -10.06 -13.82
CA ASP A 190 -0.39 -9.29 -14.38
C ASP A 190 -0.78 -9.78 -15.76
N GLN A 191 -2.04 -9.61 -16.11
CA GLN A 191 -2.58 -9.97 -17.43
C GLN A 191 -2.38 -8.85 -18.45
N SER A 192 -2.23 -7.60 -17.98
CA SER A 192 -2.09 -6.43 -18.83
C SER A 192 -0.86 -5.60 -18.48
N PRO A 193 0.21 -5.68 -19.25
CA PRO A 193 1.41 -4.87 -19.02
C PRO A 193 1.14 -3.37 -19.12
N MET A 194 0.11 -2.98 -19.92
CA MET A 194 -0.32 -1.58 -20.05
C MET A 194 -0.97 -1.02 -18.78
N ALA A 195 -1.49 -1.86 -17.91
CA ALA A 195 -2.14 -1.45 -16.67
C ALA A 195 -1.15 -1.24 -15.52
N VAL A 196 0.05 -1.85 -15.61
CA VAL A 196 1.10 -1.75 -14.60
C VAL A 196 2.02 -0.56 -14.89
N ASP A 197 2.43 0.15 -13.85
CA ASP A 197 3.35 1.28 -13.95
C ASP A 197 4.70 0.87 -14.51
N SER A 198 5.25 1.67 -15.41
CA SER A 198 6.51 1.37 -16.10
C SER A 198 7.68 1.19 -15.14
N SER A 199 7.69 1.92 -14.01
CA SER A 199 8.76 1.80 -13.01
C SER A 199 8.80 0.40 -12.37
N ALA A 200 7.64 -0.25 -12.20
CA ALA A 200 7.56 -1.61 -11.69
C ALA A 200 8.11 -2.62 -12.71
N ILE A 201 7.78 -2.43 -13.99
CA ILE A 201 8.30 -3.27 -15.08
C ILE A 201 9.82 -3.11 -15.22
N GLU A 202 10.33 -1.87 -15.20
CA GLU A 202 11.76 -1.57 -15.31
C GLU A 202 12.58 -2.13 -14.14
N ASN A 203 12.02 -2.16 -12.94
CA ASN A 203 12.69 -2.65 -11.74
C ASN A 203 12.78 -4.18 -11.64
N THR A 204 12.11 -4.93 -12.52
CA THR A 204 12.22 -6.38 -12.58
C THR A 204 13.39 -6.82 -13.46
N SER A 205 14.28 -7.67 -12.95
CA SER A 205 15.46 -8.17 -13.69
C SER A 205 15.12 -9.26 -14.70
N THR A 206 14.09 -10.07 -14.39
CA THR A 206 13.64 -11.18 -15.25
C THR A 206 12.20 -10.92 -15.65
N LYS A 207 11.91 -11.08 -16.94
CA LYS A 207 10.56 -10.93 -17.48
C LYS A 207 10.16 -12.23 -18.17
N ILE A 208 9.00 -12.76 -17.82
CA ILE A 208 8.41 -13.96 -18.44
C ILE A 208 7.13 -13.50 -19.13
N ILE A 209 7.12 -13.59 -20.44
CA ILE A 209 5.98 -13.18 -21.27
C ILE A 209 5.32 -14.42 -21.82
N MET A 210 4.04 -14.53 -21.62
CA MET A 210 3.20 -15.57 -22.21
C MET A 210 2.46 -14.99 -23.43
N ASN A 211 1.53 -15.75 -23.99
CA ASN A 211 0.77 -15.30 -25.17
C ASN A 211 0.05 -13.96 -24.91
N THR A 212 0.43 -12.93 -25.64
CA THR A 212 -0.11 -11.57 -25.53
C THR A 212 -0.79 -11.21 -26.85
N PRO A 213 -2.13 -11.28 -26.96
CA PRO A 213 -2.83 -11.10 -28.23
C PRO A 213 -2.92 -9.63 -28.69
N ALA A 214 -2.73 -8.67 -27.80
CA ALA A 214 -2.84 -7.25 -28.13
C ALA A 214 -1.53 -6.70 -28.68
N LYS A 215 -1.57 -6.14 -29.89
CA LYS A 215 -0.39 -5.61 -30.58
C LYS A 215 0.30 -4.49 -29.79
N GLU A 216 -0.46 -3.58 -29.22
CA GLU A 216 0.06 -2.47 -28.40
C GLU A 216 0.81 -2.99 -27.17
N ALA A 217 0.32 -4.06 -26.54
CA ALA A 217 0.98 -4.70 -25.42
C ALA A 217 2.29 -5.39 -25.84
N CYS A 218 2.33 -6.00 -27.02
CA CYS A 218 3.57 -6.56 -27.57
C CYS A 218 4.62 -5.48 -27.82
N GLU A 219 4.25 -4.34 -28.42
CA GLU A 219 5.15 -3.22 -28.70
C GLU A 219 5.73 -2.64 -27.40
N GLU A 220 4.91 -2.48 -26.35
CA GLU A 220 5.38 -1.98 -25.06
C GLU A 220 6.31 -2.97 -24.36
N LEU A 221 5.97 -4.26 -24.36
CA LEU A 221 6.83 -5.31 -23.80
C LEU A 221 8.13 -5.40 -24.59
N GLY A 222 8.09 -5.32 -25.91
CA GLY A 222 9.27 -5.27 -26.77
C GLY A 222 10.19 -4.11 -26.40
N SER A 223 9.63 -2.93 -26.20
CA SER A 223 10.37 -1.75 -25.72
C SER A 223 10.99 -1.98 -24.34
N ALA A 224 10.24 -2.52 -23.40
CA ALA A 224 10.72 -2.82 -22.04
C ALA A 224 11.80 -3.90 -21.99
N LEU A 225 11.89 -4.75 -23.03
CA LEU A 225 12.91 -5.76 -23.22
C LEU A 225 14.06 -5.31 -24.12
N SER A 226 14.01 -4.09 -24.63
CA SER A 226 14.96 -3.56 -25.62
C SER A 226 15.04 -4.41 -26.90
N LEU A 227 13.91 -4.97 -27.33
CA LEU A 227 13.79 -5.73 -28.57
C LEU A 227 13.71 -4.78 -29.78
N SER A 228 14.15 -5.23 -30.94
CA SER A 228 13.92 -4.53 -32.21
C SER A 228 12.49 -4.75 -32.70
N ASN A 229 12.00 -3.87 -33.61
CA ASN A 229 10.67 -4.01 -34.23
C ASN A 229 10.46 -5.34 -34.97
N GLU A 230 11.55 -6.04 -35.36
CA GLU A 230 11.50 -7.35 -35.99
C GLU A 230 11.37 -8.50 -34.97
N GLN A 231 11.68 -8.22 -33.69
CA GLN A 231 11.66 -9.20 -32.59
C GLN A 231 10.40 -9.07 -31.73
N THR A 232 9.66 -7.98 -31.88
CA THR A 232 8.38 -7.73 -31.23
C THR A 232 7.24 -8.20 -32.10
#